data_4ffea19594e965c1a1d51ce04a62b41e
#
_entry.id   4ffea19594e965c1a1d51ce04a62b41e
#
_cell.length_a   1.000
_cell.length_b   1.000
_cell.length_c   1.000
_cell.angle_alpha   90.00
_cell.angle_beta   90.00
_cell.angle_gamma   90.00
#
_symmetry.space_group_name_H-M   'P 1'
#
loop_
_entity.id
_entity.type
_entity.pdbx_description
1 polymer ?
#
loop_
_entity_poly.entity_id
_entity_poly.type
_entity_poly.pdbx_seq_one_letter_code
_entity_poly.pdbx_strand_id
1 'polypeptide(L)'
;MLTKALAALSLAITCQAQAITIFACEPEWAALTKVLLPEAGVRTATTHLQDPHHIEARPSLIAQLRGADFAVCTGAELEAGWLPMLQERAGNPKVQNGQPTMFYAAQHVELVDPFKGAITPFSGDVHAHGNPHLHTDPRRFMQVAKALANRLGSVFPDKKPLVDQNLG
;
A
#
# COMPACT_ATOMS: atom_id res chain seq x y z
N MET A 1 57.66 -17.38 -33.20
CA MET A 1 57.00 -16.20 -32.56
C MET A 1 55.54 -16.53 -32.35
N LEU A 2 55.14 -16.85 -31.11
CA LEU A 2 53.77 -17.22 -30.75
C LEU A 2 53.11 -16.01 -30.09
N THR A 3 52.20 -15.33 -30.79
CA THR A 3 51.38 -14.24 -30.27
C THR A 3 50.21 -14.81 -29.45
N LYS A 4 50.27 -14.64 -28.12
CA LYS A 4 49.20 -14.98 -27.20
C LYS A 4 48.15 -13.87 -27.26
N ALA A 5 46.96 -14.16 -27.83
CA ALA A 5 45.79 -13.30 -27.73
C ALA A 5 45.15 -13.48 -26.34
N LEU A 6 45.16 -12.46 -25.50
CA LEU A 6 44.37 -12.39 -24.28
C LEU A 6 42.95 -12.01 -24.67
N ALA A 7 42.02 -12.94 -24.54
CA ALA A 7 40.60 -12.64 -24.61
C ALA A 7 40.13 -12.05 -23.25
N ALA A 8 39.80 -10.77 -23.22
CA ALA A 8 39.20 -10.12 -22.07
C ALA A 8 37.70 -10.52 -21.98
N LEU A 9 37.39 -11.35 -21.01
CA LEU A 9 35.99 -11.75 -20.69
C LEU A 9 35.34 -10.62 -19.88
N SER A 10 34.54 -9.77 -20.55
CA SER A 10 33.75 -8.72 -19.90
C SER A 10 32.58 -9.36 -19.16
N LEU A 11 32.67 -9.42 -17.84
CA LEU A 11 31.54 -9.82 -16.98
C LEU A 11 30.52 -8.67 -16.95
N ALA A 12 29.43 -8.78 -17.70
CA ALA A 12 28.30 -7.88 -17.59
C ALA A 12 27.56 -8.19 -16.27
N ILE A 13 27.74 -7.34 -15.27
CA ILE A 13 26.95 -7.39 -14.02
C ILE A 13 25.56 -6.88 -14.39
N THR A 14 24.62 -7.78 -14.61
CA THR A 14 23.19 -7.44 -14.72
C THR A 14 22.69 -7.08 -13.34
N CYS A 15 22.57 -5.79 -13.05
CA CYS A 15 21.83 -5.30 -11.88
C CYS A 15 20.35 -5.66 -12.06
N GLN A 16 19.90 -6.76 -11.46
CA GLN A 16 18.48 -7.08 -11.40
C GLN A 16 17.83 -6.05 -10.45
N ALA A 17 17.06 -5.13 -11.00
CA ALA A 17 16.22 -4.27 -10.20
C ALA A 17 15.24 -5.15 -9.41
N GLN A 18 15.35 -5.14 -8.09
CA GLN A 18 14.43 -5.88 -7.24
C GLN A 18 13.04 -5.28 -7.39
N ALA A 19 12.03 -6.11 -7.69
CA ALA A 19 10.66 -5.65 -7.85
C ALA A 19 10.16 -5.04 -6.53
N ILE A 20 9.61 -3.82 -6.61
CA ILE A 20 8.99 -3.13 -5.47
C ILE A 20 7.84 -4.00 -4.96
N THR A 21 7.83 -4.30 -3.66
CA THR A 21 6.76 -5.07 -3.02
C THR A 21 5.83 -4.14 -2.26
N ILE A 22 4.54 -4.17 -2.61
CA ILE A 22 3.51 -3.31 -2.01
C ILE A 22 2.48 -4.19 -1.28
N PHE A 23 2.21 -3.83 -0.03
CA PHE A 23 1.16 -4.43 0.78
C PHE A 23 -0.08 -3.54 0.71
N ALA A 24 -1.20 -4.07 0.23
CA ALA A 24 -2.49 -3.39 0.23
C ALA A 24 -3.40 -4.02 1.30
N CYS A 25 -4.05 -3.20 2.10
CA CYS A 25 -5.00 -3.69 3.08
C CYS A 25 -6.25 -4.25 2.40
N GLU A 26 -6.80 -3.54 1.42
CA GLU A 26 -8.02 -3.91 0.71
C GLU A 26 -7.78 -4.10 -0.80
N PRO A 27 -8.65 -4.89 -1.48
CA PRO A 27 -8.53 -5.22 -2.90
C PRO A 27 -8.57 -4.00 -3.82
N GLU A 28 -9.36 -2.97 -3.50
CA GLU A 28 -9.48 -1.75 -4.29
C GLU A 28 -8.16 -0.99 -4.36
N TRP A 29 -7.43 -0.90 -3.26
CA TRP A 29 -6.10 -0.27 -3.24
C TRP A 29 -5.05 -1.12 -3.95
N ALA A 30 -5.19 -2.44 -3.88
CA ALA A 30 -4.34 -3.33 -4.67
C ALA A 30 -4.59 -3.14 -6.18
N ALA A 31 -5.85 -3.02 -6.60
CA ALA A 31 -6.22 -2.78 -7.99
C ALA A 31 -5.70 -1.43 -8.47
N LEU A 32 -5.93 -0.35 -7.71
CA LEU A 32 -5.42 0.98 -8.03
C LEU A 32 -3.89 1.00 -8.13
N THR A 33 -3.21 0.36 -7.17
CA THR A 33 -1.74 0.30 -7.16
C THR A 33 -1.21 -0.42 -8.40
N LYS A 34 -1.85 -1.52 -8.83
CA LYS A 34 -1.47 -2.25 -10.05
C LYS A 34 -1.70 -1.44 -11.32
N VAL A 35 -2.71 -0.56 -11.35
CA VAL A 35 -2.91 0.38 -12.46
C VAL A 35 -1.77 1.40 -12.49
N LEU A 36 -1.44 2.01 -11.35
CA LEU A 36 -0.42 3.06 -11.27
C LEU A 36 1.01 2.52 -11.46
N LEU A 37 1.30 1.34 -10.91
CA LEU A 37 2.63 0.73 -10.94
C LEU A 37 2.53 -0.78 -11.23
N PRO A 38 2.25 -1.18 -12.49
CA PRO A 38 1.95 -2.57 -12.87
C PRO A 38 3.09 -3.55 -12.62
N GLU A 39 4.32 -3.08 -12.58
CA GLU A 39 5.52 -3.89 -12.32
C GLU A 39 5.75 -4.21 -10.83
N ALA A 40 5.00 -3.57 -9.92
CA ALA A 40 5.11 -3.85 -8.49
C ALA A 40 4.48 -5.20 -8.12
N GLY A 41 5.11 -5.91 -7.20
CA GLY A 41 4.56 -7.11 -6.57
C GLY A 41 3.53 -6.74 -5.51
N VAL A 42 2.25 -6.61 -5.88
CA VAL A 42 1.19 -6.21 -4.94
C VAL A 42 0.60 -7.43 -4.24
N ARG A 43 0.56 -7.37 -2.91
CA ARG A 43 -0.07 -8.36 -2.02
C ARG A 43 -1.24 -7.72 -1.29
N THR A 44 -2.34 -8.46 -1.14
CA THR A 44 -3.56 -7.96 -0.49
C THR A 44 -3.79 -8.68 0.84
N ALA A 45 -4.10 -7.93 1.90
CA ALA A 45 -4.43 -8.52 3.21
C ALA A 45 -5.80 -9.18 3.21
N THR A 46 -6.76 -8.54 2.54
CA THR A 46 -8.16 -8.96 2.47
C THR A 46 -8.56 -9.36 1.06
N THR A 47 -9.71 -9.98 0.96
CA THR A 47 -10.40 -10.29 -0.31
C THR A 47 -11.81 -9.66 -0.28
N HIS A 48 -12.47 -9.58 -1.42
CA HIS A 48 -13.84 -9.09 -1.54
C HIS A 48 -14.90 -9.94 -0.78
N LEU A 49 -14.50 -11.08 -0.26
CA LEU A 49 -15.35 -11.99 0.54
C LEU A 49 -15.12 -11.84 2.05
N GLN A 50 -14.22 -10.95 2.46
CA GLN A 50 -13.86 -10.76 3.86
C GLN A 50 -14.26 -9.36 4.34
N ASP A 51 -14.69 -9.29 5.57
CA ASP A 51 -14.92 -8.03 6.25
C ASP A 51 -13.56 -7.39 6.63
N PRO A 52 -13.23 -6.20 6.11
CA PRO A 52 -11.95 -5.55 6.38
C PRO A 52 -11.79 -5.08 7.83
N HIS A 53 -12.86 -4.99 8.62
CA HIS A 53 -12.78 -4.67 10.05
C HIS A 53 -12.22 -5.82 10.88
N HIS A 54 -12.43 -7.07 10.42
CA HIS A 54 -12.19 -8.28 11.22
C HIS A 54 -11.22 -9.23 10.51
N ILE A 55 -9.94 -8.87 10.47
CA ILE A 55 -8.88 -9.68 9.86
C ILE A 55 -7.98 -10.26 10.95
N GLU A 56 -7.68 -11.55 10.83
CA GLU A 56 -6.71 -12.20 11.69
C GLU A 56 -5.28 -11.89 11.23
N ALA A 57 -4.41 -11.47 12.17
CA ALA A 57 -2.98 -11.23 11.92
C ALA A 57 -2.22 -12.59 11.81
N ARG A 58 -2.55 -13.37 10.79
CA ARG A 58 -1.95 -14.69 10.51
C ARG A 58 -0.48 -14.58 10.07
N PRO A 59 0.34 -15.62 10.26
CA PRO A 59 1.77 -15.60 9.93
C PRO A 59 2.09 -15.18 8.48
N SER A 60 1.23 -15.57 7.53
CA SER A 60 1.40 -15.20 6.12
C SER A 60 1.28 -13.69 5.90
N LEU A 61 0.35 -13.00 6.56
CA LEU A 61 0.21 -11.55 6.49
C LEU A 61 1.37 -10.83 7.16
N ILE A 62 1.82 -11.34 8.32
CA ILE A 62 3.00 -10.83 9.01
C ILE A 62 4.23 -10.90 8.08
N ALA A 63 4.44 -12.02 7.40
CA ALA A 63 5.55 -12.19 6.46
C ALA A 63 5.44 -11.24 5.25
N GLN A 64 4.23 -11.03 4.71
CA GLN A 64 3.97 -10.12 3.60
C GLN A 64 4.29 -8.67 4.00
N LEU A 65 3.78 -8.19 5.14
CA LEU A 65 4.04 -6.83 5.61
C LEU A 65 5.52 -6.62 5.97
N ARG A 66 6.17 -7.64 6.53
CA ARG A 66 7.62 -7.61 6.83
C ARG A 66 8.46 -7.36 5.59
N GLY A 67 8.09 -7.93 4.46
CA GLY A 67 8.81 -7.79 3.19
C GLY A 67 8.34 -6.62 2.32
N ALA A 68 7.38 -5.81 2.78
CA ALA A 68 6.84 -4.71 1.99
C ALA A 68 7.77 -3.50 1.96
N ASP A 69 7.90 -2.89 0.78
CA ASP A 69 8.59 -1.60 0.58
C ASP A 69 7.64 -0.43 0.76
N PHE A 70 6.34 -0.66 0.57
CA PHE A 70 5.27 0.31 0.69
C PHE A 70 3.99 -0.38 1.16
N ALA A 71 3.15 0.34 1.90
CA ALA A 71 1.82 -0.15 2.30
C ALA A 71 0.75 0.88 1.99
N VAL A 72 -0.41 0.42 1.52
CA VAL A 72 -1.60 1.23 1.25
C VAL A 72 -2.81 0.61 1.93
N CYS A 73 -3.46 1.39 2.78
CA CYS A 73 -4.63 1.02 3.57
C CYS A 73 -5.69 2.13 3.48
N THR A 74 -6.90 1.83 3.86
CA THR A 74 -7.99 2.83 3.91
C THR A 74 -7.75 3.85 5.01
N GLY A 75 -7.48 3.42 6.22
CA GLY A 75 -7.46 4.28 7.40
C GLY A 75 -8.86 4.57 7.93
N ALA A 76 -9.02 5.71 8.63
CA ALA A 76 -10.29 6.07 9.27
C ALA A 76 -10.87 4.94 10.13
N GLU A 77 -10.00 4.27 10.88
CA GLU A 77 -10.33 3.20 11.84
C GLU A 77 -10.78 1.88 11.20
N LEU A 78 -10.79 1.74 9.86
CA LEU A 78 -11.23 0.50 9.19
C LEU A 78 -10.38 -0.70 9.62
N GLU A 79 -9.07 -0.55 9.68
CA GLU A 79 -8.12 -1.61 10.03
C GLU A 79 -7.68 -1.56 11.50
N ALA A 80 -8.35 -0.76 12.34
CA ALA A 80 -7.93 -0.54 13.74
C ALA A 80 -7.85 -1.83 14.56
N GLY A 81 -8.67 -2.82 14.26
CA GLY A 81 -8.73 -4.10 14.98
C GLY A 81 -7.54 -5.03 14.70
N TRP A 82 -6.76 -4.81 13.63
CA TRP A 82 -5.74 -5.79 13.23
C TRP A 82 -4.42 -5.19 12.72
N LEU A 83 -4.45 -4.06 12.01
CA LEU A 83 -3.25 -3.49 11.39
C LEU A 83 -2.16 -3.09 12.39
N PRO A 84 -2.46 -2.47 13.56
CA PRO A 84 -1.43 -2.12 14.52
C PRO A 84 -0.65 -3.34 15.04
N MET A 85 -1.36 -4.43 15.35
CA MET A 85 -0.73 -5.69 15.78
C MET A 85 0.09 -6.32 14.65
N LEU A 86 -0.40 -6.22 13.41
CA LEU A 86 0.30 -6.73 12.23
C LEU A 86 1.61 -5.96 12.00
N GLN A 87 1.59 -4.61 12.12
CA GLN A 87 2.77 -3.75 12.02
C GLN A 87 3.81 -4.07 13.11
N GLU A 88 3.36 -4.25 14.35
CA GLU A 88 4.22 -4.62 15.47
C GLU A 88 4.92 -5.96 15.20
N ARG A 89 4.17 -7.01 14.88
CA ARG A 89 4.70 -8.36 14.62
C ARG A 89 5.55 -8.44 13.36
N ALA A 90 5.25 -7.66 12.35
CA ALA A 90 6.05 -7.58 11.14
C ALA A 90 7.42 -6.95 11.41
N GLY A 91 7.49 -5.96 12.31
CA GLY A 91 8.73 -5.28 12.69
C GLY A 91 9.41 -4.55 11.52
N ASN A 92 8.63 -4.19 10.48
CA ASN A 92 9.17 -3.50 9.31
C ASN A 92 9.13 -1.98 9.54
N PRO A 93 10.28 -1.31 9.69
CA PRO A 93 10.31 0.12 9.97
C PRO A 93 9.80 0.99 8.83
N LYS A 94 9.79 0.47 7.59
CA LYS A 94 9.30 1.22 6.42
C LYS A 94 7.80 1.49 6.47
N VAL A 95 7.01 0.53 6.97
CA VAL A 95 5.54 0.57 6.91
C VAL A 95 4.89 0.78 8.28
N GLN A 96 5.57 1.52 9.15
CA GLN A 96 5.01 1.99 10.42
C GLN A 96 4.23 3.30 10.21
N ASN A 97 3.32 3.60 11.14
CA ASN A 97 2.56 4.85 11.11
C ASN A 97 3.51 6.07 11.08
N GLY A 98 3.17 7.05 10.24
CA GLY A 98 3.97 8.25 10.05
C GLY A 98 5.12 8.12 9.04
N GLN A 99 5.41 6.93 8.53
CA GLN A 99 6.41 6.76 7.49
C GLN A 99 5.89 7.18 6.11
N PRO A 100 6.74 7.75 5.23
CA PRO A 100 6.35 8.13 3.87
C PRO A 100 5.85 6.95 3.03
N THR A 101 6.29 5.76 3.36
CA THR A 101 5.95 4.48 2.71
C THR A 101 4.72 3.80 3.30
N MET A 102 4.07 4.42 4.31
CA MET A 102 2.75 4.02 4.81
C MET A 102 1.71 5.05 4.34
N PHE A 103 0.78 4.63 3.50
CA PHE A 103 -0.23 5.48 2.90
C PHE A 103 -1.63 5.10 3.40
N TYR A 104 -2.37 6.08 3.88
CA TYR A 104 -3.76 5.95 4.27
C TYR A 104 -4.66 6.77 3.36
N ALA A 105 -5.53 6.11 2.61
CA ALA A 105 -6.41 6.74 1.61
C ALA A 105 -7.30 7.83 2.22
N ALA A 106 -7.85 7.57 3.39
CA ALA A 106 -8.75 8.48 4.10
C ALA A 106 -8.10 9.82 4.51
N GLN A 107 -6.77 9.89 4.58
CA GLN A 107 -6.08 11.14 4.88
C GLN A 107 -6.05 12.14 3.71
N HIS A 108 -6.52 11.72 2.52
CA HIS A 108 -6.45 12.50 1.28
C HIS A 108 -7.81 12.92 0.74
N VAL A 109 -8.87 12.66 1.50
CA VAL A 109 -10.25 13.02 1.13
C VAL A 109 -11.01 13.53 2.36
N GLU A 110 -12.03 14.33 2.14
CA GLU A 110 -13.01 14.63 3.18
C GLU A 110 -13.96 13.45 3.32
N LEU A 111 -14.01 12.88 4.53
CA LEU A 111 -14.92 11.78 4.84
C LEU A 111 -16.34 12.29 5.06
N VAL A 112 -17.32 11.49 4.65
CA VAL A 112 -18.75 11.77 4.88
C VAL A 112 -19.24 11.15 6.18
N ASP A 113 -20.35 11.65 6.70
CA ASP A 113 -21.07 11.08 7.83
C ASP A 113 -20.21 10.86 9.09
N PRO A 114 -19.46 11.90 9.57
CA PRO A 114 -18.73 11.77 10.83
C PRO A 114 -19.75 11.47 11.96
N PHE A 115 -19.40 10.52 12.81
CA PHE A 115 -20.28 10.13 13.91
C PHE A 115 -20.33 11.22 14.98
N LYS A 116 -21.54 11.68 15.33
CA LYS A 116 -21.73 12.78 16.29
C LYS A 116 -22.16 12.32 17.69
N GLY A 117 -22.28 11.02 17.91
CA GLY A 117 -22.71 10.44 19.19
C GLY A 117 -21.54 10.01 20.08
N ALA A 118 -21.85 9.51 21.27
CA ALA A 118 -20.88 8.82 22.11
C ALA A 118 -20.65 7.40 21.56
N ILE A 119 -19.39 7.04 21.30
CA ILE A 119 -19.03 5.69 20.91
C ILE A 119 -19.03 4.83 22.18
N THR A 120 -19.78 3.73 22.13
CA THR A 120 -19.89 2.74 23.22
C THR A 120 -19.48 1.36 22.68
N PRO A 121 -19.21 0.37 23.55
CA PRO A 121 -18.94 -0.99 23.10
C PRO A 121 -20.06 -1.65 22.29
N PHE A 122 -21.26 -1.05 22.30
CA PHE A 122 -22.43 -1.54 21.56
C PHE A 122 -22.70 -0.77 20.27
N SER A 123 -21.85 0.18 19.92
CA SER A 123 -22.05 1.02 18.74
C SER A 123 -21.76 0.32 17.41
N GLY A 124 -21.23 -0.92 17.45
CA GLY A 124 -20.84 -1.66 16.24
C GLY A 124 -19.65 -1.00 15.52
N ASP A 125 -19.62 -1.15 14.21
CA ASP A 125 -18.55 -0.61 13.35
C ASP A 125 -18.74 0.89 13.08
N VAL A 126 -18.73 1.69 14.13
CA VAL A 126 -18.86 3.14 14.05
C VAL A 126 -17.48 3.78 13.91
N HIS A 127 -17.33 4.61 12.89
CA HIS A 127 -16.12 5.37 12.61
C HIS A 127 -16.28 6.83 13.04
N ALA A 128 -15.50 7.27 14.04
CA ALA A 128 -15.63 8.60 14.62
C ALA A 128 -15.38 9.72 13.60
N HIS A 129 -14.43 9.52 12.70
CA HIS A 129 -13.97 10.53 11.74
C HIS A 129 -14.80 10.55 10.45
N GLY A 130 -15.66 9.57 10.23
CA GLY A 130 -16.52 9.46 9.05
C GLY A 130 -16.38 8.12 8.33
N ASN A 131 -17.21 7.92 7.33
CA ASN A 131 -17.33 6.66 6.60
C ASN A 131 -16.04 6.30 5.86
N PRO A 132 -15.37 5.17 6.19
CA PRO A 132 -14.13 4.73 5.57
C PRO A 132 -14.32 4.12 4.18
N HIS A 133 -15.55 3.79 3.77
CA HIS A 133 -15.83 3.15 2.47
C HIS A 133 -15.80 4.15 1.30
N LEU A 134 -14.80 5.02 1.32
CA LEU A 134 -14.59 6.10 0.36
C LEU A 134 -14.36 5.63 -1.08
N HIS A 135 -13.98 4.37 -1.28
CA HIS A 135 -13.77 3.75 -2.59
C HIS A 135 -15.07 3.61 -3.41
N THR A 136 -16.23 3.69 -2.75
CA THR A 136 -17.54 3.64 -3.41
C THR A 136 -17.95 4.97 -4.07
N ASP A 137 -17.26 6.09 -3.77
CA ASP A 137 -17.43 7.38 -4.45
C ASP A 137 -16.32 7.58 -5.50
N PRO A 138 -16.63 7.57 -6.81
CA PRO A 138 -15.63 7.76 -7.86
C PRO A 138 -14.82 9.05 -7.75
N ARG A 139 -15.42 10.12 -7.21
CA ARG A 139 -14.74 11.42 -7.05
C ARG A 139 -13.66 11.34 -5.96
N ARG A 140 -13.98 10.70 -4.82
CA ARG A 140 -13.01 10.46 -3.74
C ARG A 140 -11.95 9.47 -4.16
N PHE A 141 -12.36 8.41 -4.86
CA PHE A 141 -11.42 7.43 -5.43
C PHE A 141 -10.38 8.10 -6.35
N MET A 142 -10.81 9.04 -7.21
CA MET A 142 -9.91 9.80 -8.07
C MET A 142 -8.98 10.74 -7.27
N GLN A 143 -9.45 11.34 -6.18
CA GLN A 143 -8.58 12.13 -5.28
C GLN A 143 -7.51 11.26 -4.64
N VAL A 144 -7.88 10.07 -4.16
CA VAL A 144 -6.91 9.10 -3.62
C VAL A 144 -5.94 8.63 -4.69
N ALA A 145 -6.42 8.35 -5.92
CA ALA A 145 -5.55 7.93 -7.02
C ALA A 145 -4.45 8.96 -7.31
N LYS A 146 -4.80 10.25 -7.37
CA LYS A 146 -3.83 11.34 -7.53
C LYS A 146 -2.86 11.44 -6.37
N ALA A 147 -3.34 11.31 -5.14
CA ALA A 147 -2.51 11.37 -3.95
C ALA A 147 -1.55 10.17 -3.87
N LEU A 148 -2.03 8.96 -4.18
CA LEU A 148 -1.22 7.75 -4.21
C LEU A 148 -0.15 7.82 -5.31
N ALA A 149 -0.51 8.28 -6.51
CA ALA A 149 0.45 8.48 -7.60
C ALA A 149 1.57 9.45 -7.20
N ASN A 150 1.22 10.59 -6.62
CA ASN A 150 2.19 11.55 -6.10
C ASN A 150 3.11 10.94 -5.03
N ARG A 151 2.54 10.16 -4.11
CA ARG A 151 3.30 9.48 -3.05
C ARG A 151 4.24 8.42 -3.61
N LEU A 152 3.76 7.57 -4.53
CA LEU A 152 4.60 6.58 -5.20
C LEU A 152 5.74 7.23 -5.98
N GLY A 153 5.46 8.30 -6.74
CA GLY A 153 6.49 9.05 -7.47
C GLY A 153 7.50 9.76 -6.56
N SER A 154 7.10 10.15 -5.35
CA SER A 154 8.00 10.75 -4.35
C SER A 154 8.90 9.70 -3.68
N VAL A 155 8.33 8.55 -3.34
CA VAL A 155 9.06 7.44 -2.66
C VAL A 155 9.95 6.67 -3.63
N PHE A 156 9.50 6.51 -4.88
CA PHE A 156 10.21 5.81 -5.95
C PHE A 156 10.40 6.75 -7.15
N PRO A 157 11.36 7.69 -7.09
CA PRO A 157 11.52 8.73 -8.12
C PRO A 157 11.78 8.19 -9.53
N ASP A 158 12.44 7.06 -9.66
CA ASP A 158 12.69 6.35 -10.92
C ASP A 158 11.40 5.80 -11.57
N LYS A 159 10.34 5.62 -10.79
CA LYS A 159 9.03 5.15 -11.23
C LYS A 159 8.04 6.29 -11.55
N LYS A 160 8.38 7.52 -11.15
CA LYS A 160 7.48 8.67 -11.31
C LYS A 160 6.95 8.85 -12.74
N PRO A 161 7.78 8.78 -13.82
CA PRO A 161 7.27 8.93 -15.18
C PRO A 161 6.21 7.88 -15.56
N LEU A 162 6.41 6.62 -15.14
CA LEU A 162 5.45 5.54 -15.37
C LEU A 162 4.14 5.76 -14.60
N VAL A 163 4.26 6.14 -13.33
CA VAL A 163 3.10 6.38 -12.46
C VAL A 163 2.28 7.56 -12.98
N ASP A 164 2.93 8.66 -13.40
CA ASP A 164 2.26 9.83 -13.96
C ASP A 164 1.54 9.48 -15.30
N GLN A 165 2.18 8.69 -16.15
CA GLN A 165 1.57 8.20 -17.40
C GLN A 165 0.33 7.35 -17.14
N ASN A 166 0.35 6.50 -16.11
CA ASN A 166 -0.74 5.58 -15.81
C ASN A 166 -1.89 6.24 -15.03
N LEU A 167 -1.65 7.41 -14.44
CA LEU A 167 -2.71 8.20 -13.80
C LEU A 167 -3.61 8.89 -14.86
N GLY A 168 -3.10 9.22 -16.05
CA GLY A 168 -3.79 9.85 -17.17
C GLY A 168 -3.50 11.33 -17.29
#